data_3746629f5868fe9eebf58f876ad4c2f9
#
_entry.id   3746629f5868fe9eebf58f876ad4c2f9
#
_cell.length_a   1.000
_cell.length_b   1.000
_cell.length_c   1.000
_cell.angle_alpha   90.00
_cell.angle_beta   90.00
_cell.angle_gamma   90.00
#
_symmetry.space_group_name_H-M   'P 1'
#
loop_
_entity.id
_entity.type
_entity.pdbx_description
1 polymer ?
#
loop_
_entity_poly.entity_id
_entity_poly.type
_entity_poly.pdbx_seq_one_letter_code
_entity_poly.pdbx_strand_id
1 'polypeptide(L)'
;MTENRDDDAPIRPYDKPAGGWDALKSSWQALRQQDAVLRGPGALLRTNQPTGFDCPGCAWPDPGPTAHLEFCENGAKAVAEEATLRRVTPTFFAEHPVSELALRTDHWLGQQGRLTHPMHRAAGDDHYRPVSWDEA
;
A
#
# COMPACT_ATOMS: atom_id res chain seq x y z
N MET A 1 -1.63 20.64 -11.77
CA MET A 1 -2.73 19.67 -11.73
C MET A 1 -2.38 18.57 -12.73
N THR A 2 -1.73 17.52 -12.29
CA THR A 2 -1.51 16.32 -13.10
C THR A 2 -2.72 15.41 -12.86
N GLU A 3 -3.65 15.47 -13.79
CA GLU A 3 -4.77 14.55 -13.90
C GLU A 3 -4.24 13.11 -13.89
N ASN A 4 -4.63 12.34 -12.89
CA ASN A 4 -4.19 10.96 -12.74
C ASN A 4 -4.94 10.10 -13.76
N ARG A 5 -4.37 9.91 -14.95
CA ARG A 5 -4.97 9.22 -16.10
C ARG A 5 -5.23 7.72 -15.87
N ASP A 6 -4.73 7.15 -14.77
CA ASP A 6 -4.86 5.72 -14.52
C ASP A 6 -6.22 5.33 -13.94
N ASP A 7 -6.95 6.27 -13.32
CA ASP A 7 -8.24 5.99 -12.68
C ASP A 7 -9.43 5.97 -13.65
N ASP A 8 -9.28 6.57 -14.83
CA ASP A 8 -10.31 6.58 -15.88
C ASP A 8 -10.09 5.46 -16.92
N ALA A 9 -9.14 4.57 -16.70
CA ALA A 9 -8.88 3.48 -17.62
C ALA A 9 -10.10 2.53 -17.69
N PRO A 10 -10.63 2.23 -18.88
CA PRO A 10 -11.78 1.35 -18.99
C PRO A 10 -11.43 -0.05 -18.47
N ILE A 11 -12.31 -0.59 -17.63
CA ILE A 11 -12.20 -1.98 -17.16
C ILE A 11 -12.28 -2.90 -18.40
N ARG A 12 -11.22 -3.64 -18.64
CA ARG A 12 -11.15 -4.62 -19.73
C ARG A 12 -11.13 -6.04 -19.15
N PRO A 13 -11.80 -6.99 -19.76
CA PRO A 13 -11.66 -8.39 -19.38
C PRO A 13 -10.18 -8.80 -19.46
N TYR A 14 -9.72 -9.51 -18.42
CA TYR A 14 -8.39 -10.10 -18.43
C TYR A 14 -8.46 -11.46 -19.13
N ASP A 15 -7.81 -11.60 -20.25
CA ASP A 15 -7.85 -12.77 -21.16
C ASP A 15 -6.62 -13.69 -21.05
N LYS A 16 -5.70 -13.37 -20.12
CA LYS A 16 -4.47 -14.14 -19.92
C LYS A 16 -4.58 -15.07 -18.70
N PRO A 17 -3.76 -16.12 -18.63
CA PRO A 17 -3.69 -16.99 -17.45
C PRO A 17 -3.38 -16.20 -16.18
N ALA A 18 -4.03 -16.54 -15.06
CA ALA A 18 -3.67 -16.03 -13.77
C ALA A 18 -2.27 -16.55 -13.36
N GLY A 19 -1.42 -15.68 -12.82
CA GLY A 19 -0.07 -16.04 -12.39
C GLY A 19 0.98 -15.96 -13.53
N GLY A 20 2.08 -16.67 -13.35
CA GLY A 20 3.18 -16.73 -14.33
C GLY A 20 3.97 -15.43 -14.45
N TRP A 21 4.54 -15.16 -15.62
CA TRP A 21 5.41 -14.01 -15.88
C TRP A 21 4.72 -12.67 -15.74
N ASP A 22 3.44 -12.57 -16.09
CA ASP A 22 2.69 -11.32 -15.97
C ASP A 22 2.49 -10.96 -14.48
N ALA A 23 2.23 -11.94 -13.60
CA ALA A 23 2.12 -11.72 -12.17
C ALA A 23 3.46 -11.30 -11.54
N LEU A 24 4.58 -11.91 -11.94
CA LEU A 24 5.92 -11.51 -11.50
C LEU A 24 6.25 -10.08 -11.95
N LYS A 25 5.92 -9.73 -13.19
CA LYS A 25 6.10 -8.37 -13.72
C LYS A 25 5.24 -7.35 -12.95
N SER A 26 3.99 -7.68 -12.67
CA SER A 26 3.08 -6.83 -11.90
C SER A 26 3.57 -6.63 -10.45
N SER A 27 4.01 -7.70 -9.79
CA SER A 27 4.61 -7.63 -8.45
C SER A 27 5.87 -6.75 -8.44
N TRP A 28 6.74 -6.89 -9.44
CA TRP A 28 7.92 -6.04 -9.58
C TRP A 28 7.58 -4.57 -9.83
N GLN A 29 6.55 -4.31 -10.65
CA GLN A 29 6.06 -2.95 -10.87
C GLN A 29 5.52 -2.32 -9.58
N ALA A 30 4.77 -3.07 -8.76
CA ALA A 30 4.30 -2.61 -7.47
C ALA A 30 5.46 -2.21 -6.55
N LEU A 31 6.51 -3.04 -6.44
CA LEU A 31 7.72 -2.71 -5.67
C LEU A 31 8.39 -1.42 -6.15
N ARG A 32 8.44 -1.22 -7.47
CA ARG A 32 9.02 0.01 -8.05
C ARG A 32 8.17 1.25 -7.77
N GLN A 33 6.85 1.13 -7.92
CA GLN A 33 5.91 2.23 -7.66
C GLN A 33 5.94 2.69 -6.20
N GLN A 34 6.25 1.77 -5.28
CA GLN A 34 6.30 2.04 -3.85
C GLN A 34 7.71 2.35 -3.31
N ASP A 35 8.70 2.52 -4.19
CA ASP A 35 10.11 2.74 -3.81
C ASP A 35 10.65 1.62 -2.89
N ALA A 36 10.12 0.38 -3.04
CA ALA A 36 10.40 -0.77 -2.19
C ALA A 36 11.34 -1.81 -2.83
N VAL A 37 12.02 -1.47 -3.94
CA VAL A 37 12.83 -2.42 -4.75
C VAL A 37 13.93 -3.09 -3.93
N LEU A 38 14.59 -2.36 -3.03
CA LEU A 38 15.73 -2.91 -2.26
C LEU A 38 15.29 -3.82 -1.11
N ARG A 39 14.18 -3.52 -0.45
CA ARG A 39 13.72 -4.26 0.73
C ARG A 39 12.50 -5.16 0.47
N GLY A 40 11.71 -4.85 -0.55
CA GLY A 40 10.53 -5.61 -0.90
C GLY A 40 10.79 -7.09 -1.17
N PRO A 41 11.80 -7.47 -1.97
CA PRO A 41 12.13 -8.88 -2.18
C PRO A 41 12.44 -9.62 -0.87
N GLY A 42 13.19 -9.01 0.05
CA GLY A 42 13.46 -9.59 1.36
C GLY A 42 12.21 -9.71 2.23
N ALA A 43 11.26 -8.79 2.14
CA ALA A 43 9.97 -8.89 2.81
C ALA A 43 9.11 -10.01 2.19
N LEU A 44 9.04 -10.10 0.86
CA LEU A 44 8.30 -11.17 0.18
C LEU A 44 8.80 -12.57 0.53
N LEU A 45 10.10 -12.75 0.71
CA LEU A 45 10.68 -14.03 1.16
C LEU A 45 10.29 -14.41 2.60
N ARG A 46 9.79 -13.47 3.39
CA ARG A 46 9.35 -13.66 4.77
C ARG A 46 7.82 -13.68 4.92
N THR A 47 7.09 -13.39 3.85
CA THR A 47 5.63 -13.42 3.86
C THR A 47 5.15 -14.85 3.98
N ASN A 48 4.22 -15.10 4.90
CA ASN A 48 3.64 -16.41 5.21
C ASN A 48 4.69 -17.50 5.56
N GLN A 49 5.81 -17.09 6.16
CA GLN A 49 6.85 -18.00 6.61
C GLN A 49 6.82 -18.13 8.14
N PRO A 50 7.14 -19.30 8.73
CA PRO A 50 7.09 -19.52 10.18
C PRO A 50 7.90 -18.51 11.01
N THR A 51 8.96 -17.96 10.43
CA THR A 51 9.83 -16.94 11.07
C THR A 51 9.62 -15.55 10.49
N GLY A 52 8.57 -15.39 9.70
CA GLY A 52 8.24 -14.15 9.01
C GLY A 52 7.03 -13.43 9.57
N PHE A 53 6.09 -13.11 8.69
CA PHE A 53 4.84 -12.43 9.04
C PHE A 53 3.72 -12.87 8.08
N ASP A 54 2.49 -12.79 8.55
CA ASP A 54 1.32 -13.07 7.72
C ASP A 54 1.08 -11.98 6.68
N CYS A 55 0.62 -12.38 5.51
CA CYS A 55 0.34 -11.45 4.42
C CYS A 55 -0.73 -10.42 4.84
N PRO A 56 -0.45 -9.11 4.74
CA PRO A 56 -1.43 -8.09 5.11
C PRO A 56 -2.62 -7.98 4.14
N GLY A 57 -2.56 -8.67 2.99
CA GLY A 57 -3.61 -8.59 1.97
C GLY A 57 -4.83 -9.46 2.27
N CYS A 58 -4.65 -10.63 2.89
CA CYS A 58 -5.72 -11.50 3.32
C CYS A 58 -5.22 -12.41 4.45
N ALA A 59 -6.06 -12.70 5.42
CA ALA A 59 -5.74 -13.59 6.54
C ALA A 59 -5.87 -15.07 6.10
N TRP A 60 -5.11 -15.51 5.10
CA TRP A 60 -5.13 -16.89 4.68
C TRP A 60 -4.32 -17.74 5.67
N PRO A 61 -4.89 -18.80 6.26
CA PRO A 61 -4.16 -19.60 7.23
C PRO A 61 -3.04 -20.38 6.57
N ASP A 62 -1.88 -20.41 7.21
CA ASP A 62 -0.75 -21.22 6.79
C ASP A 62 -1.00 -22.72 7.06
N PRO A 63 -0.94 -23.55 6.04
CA PRO A 63 -1.06 -25.00 6.23
C PRO A 63 0.22 -25.65 6.84
N GLY A 64 1.20 -24.85 7.19
CA GLY A 64 2.55 -25.25 7.61
C GLY A 64 3.61 -24.91 6.56
N PRO A 65 4.88 -25.06 6.87
CA PRO A 65 5.98 -24.66 5.99
C PRO A 65 6.00 -25.53 4.73
N THR A 66 5.56 -24.98 3.61
CA THR A 66 5.37 -25.74 2.38
C THR A 66 6.25 -25.26 1.24
N ALA A 67 6.52 -23.97 1.12
CA ALA A 67 7.34 -23.41 0.05
C ALA A 67 8.24 -22.28 0.55
N HIS A 68 9.30 -21.99 -0.20
CA HIS A 68 10.19 -20.86 0.07
C HIS A 68 9.57 -19.50 -0.38
N LEU A 69 8.54 -19.55 -1.21
CA LEU A 69 7.83 -18.39 -1.74
C LEU A 69 6.33 -18.62 -1.55
N GLU A 70 5.72 -17.91 -0.62
CA GLU A 70 4.30 -18.05 -0.27
C GLU A 70 3.58 -16.71 -0.33
N PHE A 71 3.49 -16.15 -1.52
CA PHE A 71 2.71 -14.94 -1.77
C PHE A 71 2.05 -14.99 -3.16
N CYS A 72 0.90 -14.37 -3.27
CA CYS A 72 0.24 -14.13 -4.53
C CYS A 72 0.54 -12.68 -5.03
N GLU A 73 0.11 -12.35 -6.23
CA GLU A 73 0.27 -11.02 -6.80
C GLU A 73 -0.33 -9.92 -5.91
N ASN A 74 -1.55 -10.13 -5.37
CA ASN A 74 -2.16 -9.15 -4.46
C ASN A 74 -1.39 -9.01 -3.15
N GLY A 75 -0.90 -10.12 -2.59
CA GLY A 75 -0.03 -10.11 -1.42
C GLY A 75 1.27 -9.35 -1.69
N ALA A 76 1.88 -9.54 -2.85
CA ALA A 76 3.08 -8.80 -3.24
C ALA A 76 2.82 -7.28 -3.34
N LYS A 77 1.66 -6.86 -3.84
CA LYS A 77 1.25 -5.45 -3.87
C LYS A 77 1.05 -4.89 -2.46
N ALA A 78 0.33 -5.61 -1.59
CA ALA A 78 0.12 -5.21 -0.20
C ALA A 78 1.45 -5.09 0.57
N VAL A 79 2.36 -6.06 0.41
CA VAL A 79 3.71 -5.99 1.01
C VAL A 79 4.52 -4.81 0.45
N ALA A 80 4.40 -4.51 -0.84
CA ALA A 80 5.06 -3.35 -1.44
C ALA A 80 4.58 -2.02 -0.81
N GLU A 81 3.28 -1.88 -0.61
CA GLU A 81 2.66 -0.71 0.04
C GLU A 81 3.11 -0.58 1.50
N GLU A 82 3.19 -1.67 2.26
CA GLU A 82 3.73 -1.67 3.61
C GLU A 82 5.23 -1.33 3.65
N ALA A 83 6.00 -1.79 2.68
CA ALA A 83 7.43 -1.58 2.57
C ALA A 83 7.82 -0.21 1.99
N THR A 84 6.87 0.65 1.61
CA THR A 84 7.15 1.96 1.00
C THR A 84 8.03 2.85 1.88
N LEU A 85 8.88 3.65 1.24
CA LEU A 85 9.66 4.70 1.91
C LEU A 85 8.89 6.02 2.01
N ARG A 86 7.79 6.15 1.30
CA ARG A 86 6.97 7.35 1.32
C ARG A 86 6.33 7.54 2.68
N ARG A 87 6.21 8.80 3.10
CA ARG A 87 5.68 9.14 4.43
C ARG A 87 4.68 10.29 4.30
N VAL A 88 3.52 10.06 4.90
CA VAL A 88 2.50 11.10 5.12
C VAL A 88 2.75 11.72 6.49
N THR A 89 3.26 12.94 6.46
CA THR A 89 3.68 13.68 7.67
C THR A 89 2.60 14.68 8.10
N PRO A 90 2.70 15.28 9.30
CA PRO A 90 1.83 16.38 9.70
C PRO A 90 1.82 17.55 8.70
N THR A 91 2.94 17.84 8.04
CA THR A 91 3.04 18.88 7.01
C THR A 91 2.13 18.58 5.82
N PHE A 92 2.06 17.32 5.37
CA PHE A 92 1.15 16.91 4.32
C PHE A 92 -0.31 17.28 4.66
N PHE A 93 -0.76 17.00 5.89
CA PHE A 93 -2.12 17.32 6.31
C PHE A 93 -2.35 18.81 6.58
N ALA A 94 -1.31 19.57 6.85
CA ALA A 94 -1.41 21.02 6.93
C ALA A 94 -1.55 21.67 5.54
N GLU A 95 -1.00 21.05 4.50
CA GLU A 95 -1.05 21.54 3.12
C GLU A 95 -2.30 21.05 2.37
N HIS A 96 -2.89 19.90 2.79
CA HIS A 96 -4.03 19.28 2.12
C HIS A 96 -5.25 19.21 3.04
N PRO A 97 -6.26 20.07 2.84
CA PRO A 97 -7.52 19.99 3.58
C PRO A 97 -8.30 18.72 3.25
N VAL A 98 -9.12 18.25 4.19
CA VAL A 98 -9.95 17.05 4.03
C VAL A 98 -10.90 17.19 2.85
N SER A 99 -11.45 18.38 2.62
CA SER A 99 -12.31 18.67 1.47
C SER A 99 -11.59 18.47 0.13
N GLU A 100 -10.28 18.73 0.04
CA GLU A 100 -9.47 18.40 -1.13
C GLU A 100 -9.17 16.90 -1.21
N LEU A 101 -8.74 16.30 -0.09
CA LEU A 101 -8.41 14.87 -0.04
C LEU A 101 -9.61 13.98 -0.40
N ALA A 102 -10.82 14.38 -0.01
CA ALA A 102 -12.06 13.68 -0.35
C ALA A 102 -12.39 13.64 -1.85
N LEU A 103 -11.76 14.50 -2.64
CA LEU A 103 -11.88 14.53 -4.11
C LEU A 103 -10.78 13.72 -4.81
N ARG A 104 -9.81 13.20 -4.05
CA ARG A 104 -8.75 12.35 -4.60
C ARG A 104 -9.22 10.92 -4.70
N THR A 105 -8.67 10.18 -5.65
CA THR A 105 -8.96 8.75 -5.79
C THR A 105 -8.26 7.95 -4.68
N ASP A 106 -8.80 6.77 -4.35
CA ASP A 106 -8.19 5.85 -3.39
C ASP A 106 -6.78 5.46 -3.80
N HIS A 107 -6.57 5.26 -5.11
CA HIS A 107 -5.24 4.99 -5.66
C HIS A 107 -4.26 6.14 -5.35
N TRP A 108 -4.65 7.39 -5.61
CA TRP A 108 -3.80 8.55 -5.31
C TRP A 108 -3.47 8.64 -3.82
N LEU A 109 -4.47 8.44 -2.96
CA LEU A 109 -4.28 8.44 -1.49
C LEU A 109 -3.31 7.36 -1.06
N GLY A 110 -3.45 6.13 -1.57
CA GLY A 110 -2.55 5.02 -1.29
C GLY A 110 -1.10 5.27 -1.72
N GLN A 111 -0.88 6.09 -2.77
CA GLN A 111 0.46 6.43 -3.25
C GLN A 111 1.18 7.47 -2.39
N GLN A 112 0.52 8.12 -1.43
CA GLN A 112 1.17 9.12 -0.56
C GLN A 112 2.09 8.48 0.48
N GLY A 113 1.86 7.25 0.86
CA GLY A 113 2.72 6.50 1.78
C GLY A 113 2.13 6.29 3.17
N ARG A 114 3.01 6.03 4.14
CA ARG A 114 2.62 5.63 5.50
C ARG A 114 2.54 6.82 6.44
N LEU A 115 1.50 6.87 7.27
CA LEU A 115 1.37 7.83 8.38
C LEU A 115 2.56 7.75 9.33
N THR A 116 3.04 8.91 9.77
CA THR A 116 4.17 9.03 10.69
C THR A 116 3.75 9.40 12.12
N HIS A 117 2.57 9.96 12.29
CA HIS A 117 2.04 10.44 13.57
C HIS A 117 0.56 10.09 13.70
N PRO A 118 0.04 9.91 14.90
CA PRO A 118 -1.40 9.92 15.11
C PRO A 118 -1.95 11.28 14.69
N MET A 119 -3.06 11.27 13.98
CA MET A 119 -3.67 12.48 13.45
C MET A 119 -5.14 12.55 13.92
N HIS A 120 -5.55 13.70 14.38
CA HIS A 120 -6.90 13.97 14.84
C HIS A 120 -7.54 15.09 14.02
N ARG A 121 -8.83 14.96 13.76
CA ARG A 121 -9.66 16.00 13.15
C ARG A 121 -10.88 16.24 14.03
N ALA A 122 -11.01 17.44 14.58
CA ALA A 122 -12.19 17.81 15.32
C ALA A 122 -13.40 18.03 14.40
N ALA A 123 -14.59 17.92 14.96
CA ALA A 123 -15.82 18.19 14.20
C ALA A 123 -15.82 19.63 13.68
N GLY A 124 -16.02 19.78 12.37
CA GLY A 124 -16.02 21.08 11.70
C GLY A 124 -14.63 21.56 11.21
N ASP A 125 -13.55 20.92 11.61
CA ASP A 125 -12.21 21.22 11.07
C ASP A 125 -12.05 20.64 9.64
N ASP A 126 -11.34 21.36 8.80
CA ASP A 126 -10.99 20.87 7.44
C ASP A 126 -9.55 20.36 7.33
N HIS A 127 -8.81 20.30 8.45
CA HIS A 127 -7.46 19.76 8.48
C HIS A 127 -7.28 18.78 9.62
N TYR A 128 -6.45 17.75 9.38
CA TYR A 128 -5.94 16.89 10.44
C TYR A 128 -4.80 17.61 11.18
N ARG A 129 -4.71 17.40 12.50
CA ARG A 129 -3.62 17.89 13.35
C ARG A 129 -2.94 16.71 14.04
N PRO A 130 -1.61 16.76 14.20
CA PRO A 130 -0.92 15.72 14.98
C PRO A 130 -1.33 15.80 16.45
N VAL A 131 -1.47 14.62 17.05
CA VAL A 131 -1.67 14.45 18.49
C VAL A 131 -0.58 13.52 19.03
N SER A 132 -0.39 13.50 20.35
CA SER A 132 0.48 12.52 20.98
C SER A 132 -0.18 11.13 21.00
N TRP A 133 0.63 10.08 21.21
CA TRP A 133 0.09 8.73 21.40
C TRP A 133 -0.76 8.59 22.67
N ASP A 134 -0.48 9.44 23.68
CA ASP A 134 -1.26 9.44 24.92
C ASP A 134 -2.64 10.11 24.74
N GLU A 135 -2.79 10.95 23.72
CA GLU A 135 -4.06 11.63 23.38
C GLU A 135 -4.90 10.87 22.34
N ALA A 136 -4.31 9.93 21.62
CA ALA A 136 -4.97 9.18 20.54
C ALA A 136 -5.73 7.97 21.08
#